data_480f1bb90cfa59337952de1f88099d9a
#
_entry.id   480f1bb90cfa59337952de1f88099d9a
#
_cell.length_a   1.000
_cell.length_b   1.000
_cell.length_c   1.000
_cell.angle_alpha   90.00
_cell.angle_beta   90.00
_cell.angle_gamma   90.00
#
_symmetry.space_group_name_H-M   'P 1'
#
loop_
_entity.id
_entity.type
_entity.pdbx_description
1 polymer ?
#
loop_
_entity_poly.entity_id
_entity_poly.type
_entity_poly.pdbx_seq_one_letter_code
_entity_poly.pdbx_strand_id
1 'polypeptide(L)'
;MKHLFLILSILPLFAQDINKHNISLGMFDDKTGFSFIGYTYDIRQTKIDEYFIGGGTMIVGFTGSAGWKHYYKKSKLSFYSVLSGQAVIHMGFSGLMPNASFGLEYNLSKRTQVKIGGMVAILLDGSSVEAGVLPFVGLNFRR
;
A
#
# COMPACT_ATOMS: atom_id res chain seq x y z
N MET A 1 16.64 0.42 -37.26
CA MET A 1 16.25 1.78 -36.84
C MET A 1 14.82 1.90 -36.33
N LYS A 2 13.83 1.14 -36.80
CA LYS A 2 12.43 1.22 -36.32
C LYS A 2 12.25 0.82 -34.84
N HIS A 3 13.06 -0.09 -34.33
CA HIS A 3 12.97 -0.55 -32.92
C HIS A 3 13.61 0.42 -31.92
N LEU A 4 14.55 1.27 -32.37
CA LEU A 4 15.17 2.30 -31.54
C LEU A 4 14.18 3.43 -31.20
N PHE A 5 13.30 3.78 -32.16
CA PHE A 5 12.24 4.77 -31.95
C PHE A 5 11.18 4.31 -30.94
N LEU A 6 10.88 3.00 -30.92
CA LEU A 6 9.92 2.44 -29.96
C LEU A 6 10.47 2.53 -28.52
N ILE A 7 11.75 2.25 -28.34
CA ILE A 7 12.41 2.33 -27.02
C ILE A 7 12.49 3.80 -26.52
N LEU A 8 12.77 4.74 -27.42
CA LEU A 8 12.80 6.16 -27.06
C LEU A 8 11.41 6.75 -26.75
N SER A 9 10.34 6.21 -27.31
CA SER A 9 8.96 6.65 -27.03
C SER A 9 8.42 6.12 -25.68
N ILE A 10 9.03 5.06 -25.14
CA ILE A 10 8.67 4.50 -23.84
C ILE A 10 9.39 5.21 -22.68
N LEU A 11 10.58 5.78 -22.94
CA LEU A 11 11.37 6.49 -21.92
C LEU A 11 10.63 7.67 -21.24
N PRO A 12 9.87 8.54 -21.94
CA PRO A 12 9.13 9.60 -21.27
C PRO A 12 7.96 9.13 -20.41
N LEU A 13 7.40 7.92 -20.67
CA LEU A 13 6.37 7.34 -19.82
C LEU A 13 6.89 6.97 -18.42
N PHE A 14 8.18 6.62 -18.32
CA PHE A 14 8.82 6.34 -17.02
C PHE A 14 9.33 7.60 -16.31
N ALA A 15 9.52 8.71 -17.04
CA ALA A 15 10.06 9.95 -16.47
C ALA A 15 9.01 10.82 -15.77
N GLN A 16 7.72 10.58 -15.96
CA GLN A 16 6.64 11.39 -15.36
C GLN A 16 6.13 10.86 -13.99
N ASP A 17 6.61 9.71 -13.53
CA ASP A 17 6.04 9.01 -12.38
C ASP A 17 6.97 8.94 -11.17
N ILE A 18 7.55 10.07 -10.78
CA ILE A 18 8.55 10.17 -9.68
C ILE A 18 8.00 9.76 -8.29
N ASN A 19 6.67 9.57 -8.14
CA ASN A 19 6.05 9.29 -6.83
C ASN A 19 5.17 8.04 -6.81
N LYS A 20 5.38 7.09 -7.71
CA LYS A 20 4.59 5.84 -7.76
C LYS A 20 5.12 4.74 -6.84
N HIS A 21 6.38 4.83 -6.46
CA HIS A 21 7.01 3.86 -5.58
C HIS A 21 6.88 4.31 -4.13
N ASN A 22 6.34 3.45 -3.28
CA ASN A 22 6.16 3.72 -1.87
C ASN A 22 6.88 2.67 -1.04
N ILE A 23 7.69 3.09 -0.09
CA ILE A 23 8.29 2.23 0.93
C ILE A 23 7.68 2.64 2.27
N SER A 24 7.07 1.69 2.97
CA SER A 24 6.49 1.90 4.29
C SER A 24 7.29 1.20 5.38
N LEU A 25 7.45 1.86 6.51
CA LEU A 25 8.08 1.34 7.71
C LEU A 25 7.18 1.65 8.91
N GLY A 26 6.83 0.66 9.70
CA GLY A 26 6.01 0.88 10.90
C GLY A 26 5.38 -0.38 11.45
N MET A 27 4.44 -0.20 12.36
CA MET A 27 3.65 -1.29 12.90
C MET A 27 2.36 -1.41 12.07
N PHE A 28 2.28 -2.46 11.26
CA PHE A 28 1.28 -2.65 10.21
C PHE A 28 1.31 -1.52 9.16
N ASP A 29 0.60 -1.68 8.10
CA ASP A 29 0.53 -0.68 7.03
C ASP A 29 -0.84 -0.72 6.36
N ASP A 30 -1.35 0.45 5.99
CA ASP A 30 -2.65 0.60 5.35
C ASP A 30 -2.76 -0.10 3.98
N LYS A 31 -1.66 -0.18 3.23
CA LYS A 31 -1.61 -0.79 1.89
C LYS A 31 -1.12 -2.25 1.91
N THR A 32 -0.14 -2.58 2.75
CA THR A 32 0.46 -3.91 2.82
C THR A 32 0.04 -4.72 4.04
N GLY A 33 -0.76 -4.12 4.93
CA GLY A 33 -1.44 -4.76 6.05
C GLY A 33 -0.50 -5.33 7.10
N PHE A 34 -0.41 -6.65 7.18
CA PHE A 34 0.47 -7.36 8.11
C PHE A 34 1.93 -7.26 7.69
N SER A 35 2.51 -6.06 7.77
CA SER A 35 3.92 -5.84 7.44
C SER A 35 4.54 -4.77 8.33
N PHE A 36 5.83 -4.92 8.64
CA PHE A 36 6.66 -3.90 9.27
C PHE A 36 7.43 -3.10 8.22
N ILE A 37 7.77 -3.75 7.10
CA ILE A 37 8.39 -3.11 5.94
C ILE A 37 7.53 -3.48 4.74
N GLY A 38 7.00 -2.47 4.06
CA GLY A 38 6.18 -2.64 2.87
C GLY A 38 6.75 -1.89 1.67
N TYR A 39 6.45 -2.41 0.49
CA TYR A 39 6.68 -1.76 -0.78
C TYR A 39 5.40 -1.82 -1.60
N THR A 40 4.98 -0.69 -2.13
CA THR A 40 3.85 -0.62 -3.07
C THR A 40 4.19 0.21 -4.29
N TYR A 41 3.60 -0.20 -5.41
CA TYR A 41 3.64 0.52 -6.66
C TYR A 41 2.22 1.01 -6.99
N ASP A 42 2.06 2.32 -7.16
CA ASP A 42 0.78 2.91 -7.54
C ASP A 42 0.60 2.80 -9.06
N ILE A 43 -0.22 1.85 -9.51
CA ILE A 43 -0.50 1.58 -10.93
C ILE A 43 -1.15 2.81 -11.57
N ARG A 44 -2.07 3.43 -10.83
CA ARG A 44 -2.80 4.63 -11.27
C ARG A 44 -3.00 5.57 -10.10
N GLN A 45 -2.72 6.84 -10.34
CA GLN A 45 -2.98 7.92 -9.39
C GLN A 45 -3.87 8.97 -10.05
N THR A 46 -4.86 9.44 -9.30
CA THR A 46 -5.66 10.63 -9.61
C THR A 46 -5.45 11.69 -8.52
N LYS A 47 -6.23 12.75 -8.54
CA LYS A 47 -6.15 13.77 -7.48
C LYS A 47 -6.51 13.22 -6.09
N ILE A 48 -7.43 12.25 -6.03
CA ILE A 48 -8.00 11.71 -4.79
C ILE A 48 -7.92 10.19 -4.67
N ASP A 49 -7.53 9.47 -5.73
CA ASP A 49 -7.49 8.01 -5.74
C ASP A 49 -6.10 7.48 -6.12
N GLU A 50 -5.69 6.40 -5.46
CA GLU A 50 -4.49 5.64 -5.77
C GLU A 50 -4.85 4.15 -5.87
N TYR A 51 -4.57 3.52 -7.02
CA TYR A 51 -4.69 2.08 -7.21
C TYR A 51 -3.30 1.48 -7.13
N PHE A 52 -3.10 0.49 -6.29
CA PHE A 52 -1.78 -0.02 -5.98
C PHE A 52 -1.71 -1.54 -5.99
N ILE A 53 -0.50 -2.03 -6.20
CA ILE A 53 -0.07 -3.40 -5.90
C ILE A 53 1.18 -3.31 -5.05
N GLY A 54 1.44 -4.33 -4.25
CA GLY A 54 2.64 -4.33 -3.42
C GLY A 54 2.81 -5.59 -2.61
N GLY A 55 3.72 -5.51 -1.68
CA GLY A 55 3.99 -6.55 -0.73
C GLY A 55 4.76 -6.01 0.47
N GLY A 56 4.78 -6.79 1.51
CA GLY A 56 5.48 -6.45 2.72
C GLY A 56 6.04 -7.67 3.42
N THR A 57 6.81 -7.43 4.44
CA THR A 57 7.39 -8.48 5.27
C THR A 57 7.23 -8.18 6.74
N MET A 58 6.97 -9.23 7.49
CA MET A 58 7.16 -9.33 8.94
C MET A 58 8.41 -10.17 9.20
N ILE A 59 8.76 -10.32 10.48
CA ILE A 59 9.93 -11.11 10.91
C ILE A 59 9.92 -12.52 10.32
N VAL A 60 8.74 -13.14 10.15
CA VAL A 60 8.57 -14.56 9.76
C VAL A 60 7.54 -14.76 8.66
N GLY A 61 7.18 -13.74 7.91
CA GLY A 61 6.17 -13.86 6.86
C GLY A 61 6.24 -12.78 5.80
N PHE A 62 5.54 -13.02 4.70
CA PHE A 62 5.41 -12.12 3.56
C PHE A 62 3.95 -11.88 3.25
N THR A 63 3.65 -10.68 2.75
CA THR A 63 2.33 -10.31 2.24
C THR A 63 2.45 -9.84 0.80
N GLY A 64 1.48 -10.21 -0.02
CA GLY A 64 1.24 -9.57 -1.31
C GLY A 64 -0.10 -8.84 -1.25
N SER A 65 -0.21 -7.65 -1.80
CA SER A 65 -1.41 -6.82 -1.69
C SER A 65 -1.78 -6.14 -3.00
N ALA A 66 -3.07 -5.91 -3.18
CA ALA A 66 -3.61 -5.04 -4.21
C ALA A 66 -4.81 -4.28 -3.66
N GLY A 67 -5.00 -3.03 -4.05
CA GLY A 67 -6.10 -2.25 -3.50
C GLY A 67 -6.26 -0.86 -4.09
N TRP A 68 -7.15 -0.14 -3.43
CA TRP A 68 -7.53 1.21 -3.76
C TRP A 68 -7.53 2.08 -2.50
N LYS A 69 -6.86 3.23 -2.56
CA LYS A 69 -6.81 4.26 -1.53
C LYS A 69 -7.54 5.49 -2.03
N HIS A 70 -8.48 5.97 -1.23
CA HIS A 70 -9.28 7.17 -1.50
C HIS A 70 -9.00 8.25 -0.49
N TYR A 71 -8.66 9.45 -0.95
CA TYR A 71 -8.51 10.64 -0.12
C TYR A 71 -9.78 11.48 -0.14
N TYR A 72 -10.37 11.73 1.01
CA TYR A 72 -11.52 12.64 1.14
C TYR A 72 -11.09 14.10 0.96
N LYS A 73 -9.89 14.43 1.39
CA LYS A 73 -9.23 15.70 1.15
C LYS A 73 -7.72 15.50 1.12
N LYS A 74 -7.09 15.81 0.00
CA LYS A 74 -5.63 15.72 -0.12
C LYS A 74 -5.02 17.07 0.20
N SER A 75 -4.29 17.15 1.32
CA SER A 75 -3.64 18.35 1.84
C SER A 75 -2.39 17.97 2.66
N LYS A 76 -1.83 18.89 3.44
CA LYS A 76 -0.72 18.58 4.34
C LYS A 76 -1.11 17.52 5.38
N LEU A 77 -2.35 17.59 5.88
CA LEU A 77 -3.00 16.55 6.68
C LEU A 77 -4.17 16.00 5.86
N SER A 78 -4.12 14.76 5.48
CA SER A 78 -5.11 14.09 4.64
C SER A 78 -5.83 12.99 5.41
N PHE A 79 -7.15 12.97 5.31
CA PHE A 79 -7.98 11.85 5.76
C PHE A 79 -8.27 10.95 4.57
N TYR A 80 -8.15 9.64 4.76
CA TYR A 80 -8.30 8.66 3.68
C TYR A 80 -8.88 7.33 4.16
N SER A 81 -9.34 6.55 3.20
CA SER A 81 -9.70 5.14 3.36
C SER A 81 -8.95 4.27 2.35
N VAL A 82 -8.74 3.01 2.69
CA VAL A 82 -8.15 2.00 1.81
C VAL A 82 -9.02 0.76 1.83
N LEU A 83 -9.27 0.20 0.64
CA LEU A 83 -9.81 -1.14 0.47
C LEU A 83 -8.76 -1.98 -0.22
N SER A 84 -8.39 -3.11 0.35
CA SER A 84 -7.38 -3.98 -0.24
C SER A 84 -7.65 -5.46 0.04
N GLY A 85 -7.13 -6.28 -0.85
CA GLY A 85 -6.99 -7.72 -0.66
C GLY A 85 -5.52 -8.08 -0.46
N GLN A 86 -5.24 -8.96 0.47
CA GLN A 86 -3.90 -9.42 0.78
C GLN A 86 -3.82 -10.94 0.72
N ALA A 87 -2.72 -11.45 0.18
CA ALA A 87 -2.29 -12.82 0.38
C ALA A 87 -1.20 -12.82 1.45
N VAL A 88 -1.41 -13.58 2.51
CA VAL A 88 -0.47 -13.70 3.64
C VAL A 88 0.17 -15.07 3.60
N ILE A 89 1.49 -15.13 3.66
CA ILE A 89 2.27 -16.35 3.78
C ILE A 89 3.15 -16.22 5.02
N HIS A 90 2.87 -17.03 6.01
CA HIS A 90 3.58 -17.06 7.27
C HIS A 90 3.98 -18.51 7.59
N MET A 91 4.97 -18.75 8.44
CA MET A 91 5.36 -20.10 8.86
C MET A 91 4.17 -20.81 9.54
N GLY A 92 3.58 -21.79 8.83
CA GLY A 92 2.42 -22.56 9.28
C GLY A 92 1.04 -21.97 8.98
N PHE A 93 0.99 -20.84 8.26
CA PHE A 93 -0.24 -20.19 7.87
C PHE A 93 -0.14 -19.57 6.48
N SER A 94 -1.15 -19.77 5.64
CA SER A 94 -1.33 -19.05 4.39
C SER A 94 -2.81 -18.80 4.15
N GLY A 95 -3.16 -17.57 3.79
CA GLY A 95 -4.56 -17.21 3.60
C GLY A 95 -4.76 -15.92 2.84
N LEU A 96 -6.02 -15.64 2.52
CA LEU A 96 -6.45 -14.37 1.95
C LEU A 96 -7.02 -13.48 3.05
N MET A 97 -6.73 -12.19 2.97
CA MET A 97 -7.16 -11.22 3.95
C MET A 97 -7.68 -9.96 3.27
N PRO A 98 -8.98 -9.90 2.93
CA PRO A 98 -9.60 -8.64 2.59
C PRO A 98 -9.59 -7.70 3.80
N ASN A 99 -9.28 -6.43 3.57
CA ASN A 99 -9.27 -5.43 4.62
C ASN A 99 -9.76 -4.07 4.15
N ALA A 100 -10.26 -3.31 5.12
CA ALA A 100 -10.62 -1.91 4.98
C ALA A 100 -9.92 -1.10 6.07
N SER A 101 -9.28 -0.01 5.72
CA SER A 101 -8.63 0.87 6.68
C SER A 101 -9.06 2.32 6.53
N PHE A 102 -8.98 3.05 7.64
CA PHE A 102 -9.19 4.49 7.72
C PHE A 102 -8.01 5.11 8.44
N GLY A 103 -7.51 6.22 7.93
CA GLY A 103 -6.35 6.84 8.51
C GLY A 103 -6.20 8.31 8.20
N LEU A 104 -5.24 8.87 8.93
CA LEU A 104 -4.69 10.19 8.73
C LEU A 104 -3.27 10.06 8.19
N GLU A 105 -2.95 10.88 7.21
CA GLU A 105 -1.63 10.99 6.61
C GLU A 105 -1.15 12.43 6.71
N TYR A 106 0.00 12.63 7.34
CA TYR A 106 0.64 13.92 7.46
C TYR A 106 1.91 13.97 6.61
N ASN A 107 1.95 14.91 5.67
CA ASN A 107 3.09 15.13 4.80
C ASN A 107 4.18 15.92 5.53
N LEU A 108 5.24 15.23 5.98
CA LEU A 108 6.44 15.87 6.55
C LEU A 108 7.23 16.59 5.46
N SER A 109 7.31 16.00 4.30
CA SER A 109 7.95 16.55 3.10
C SER A 109 7.22 16.09 1.84
N LYS A 110 7.71 16.49 0.65
CA LYS A 110 7.18 16.02 -0.64
C LYS A 110 7.28 14.49 -0.81
N ARG A 111 8.18 13.84 -0.08
CA ARG A 111 8.50 12.42 -0.22
C ARG A 111 8.28 11.60 1.04
N THR A 112 8.05 12.22 2.19
CA THR A 112 7.95 11.55 3.49
C THR A 112 6.64 11.88 4.15
N GLN A 113 5.93 10.85 4.57
CA GLN A 113 4.62 10.94 5.19
C GLN A 113 4.59 10.11 6.48
N VAL A 114 3.88 10.60 7.48
CA VAL A 114 3.49 9.84 8.67
C VAL A 114 2.06 9.40 8.48
N LYS A 115 1.77 8.14 8.78
CA LYS A 115 0.43 7.56 8.72
C LYS A 115 0.04 7.00 10.07
N ILE A 116 -1.22 7.19 10.47
CA ILE A 116 -1.83 6.59 11.65
C ILE A 116 -3.28 6.27 11.35
N GLY A 117 -3.76 5.14 11.82
CA GLY A 117 -5.17 4.78 11.64
C GLY A 117 -5.54 3.42 12.20
N GLY A 118 -6.67 2.92 11.73
CA GLY A 118 -7.21 1.60 12.06
C GLY A 118 -7.56 0.81 10.81
N MET A 119 -7.40 -0.49 10.90
CA MET A 119 -7.70 -1.44 9.84
C MET A 119 -8.62 -2.53 10.38
N VAL A 120 -9.69 -2.82 9.66
CA VAL A 120 -10.52 -4.02 9.84
C VAL A 120 -10.05 -5.05 8.83
N ALA A 121 -9.60 -6.19 9.29
CA ALA A 121 -9.14 -7.28 8.46
C ALA A 121 -9.99 -8.54 8.71
N ILE A 122 -10.29 -9.27 7.65
CA ILE A 122 -10.98 -10.56 7.69
C ILE A 122 -10.01 -11.60 7.16
N LEU A 123 -9.60 -12.52 8.02
CA LEU A 123 -8.69 -13.58 7.67
C LEU A 123 -9.47 -14.80 7.21
N LEU A 124 -9.19 -15.24 5.99
CA LEU A 124 -9.79 -16.43 5.37
C LEU A 124 -8.72 -17.52 5.28
N ASP A 125 -8.75 -18.42 6.22
CA ASP A 125 -7.86 -19.58 6.29
C ASP A 125 -8.68 -20.83 5.97
N GLY A 126 -8.96 -21.15 4.76
CA GLY A 126 -9.62 -22.37 4.25
C GLY A 126 -10.62 -23.12 5.19
N SER A 127 -10.40 -23.08 6.48
CA SER A 127 -11.19 -23.74 7.54
C SER A 127 -11.84 -22.76 8.53
N SER A 128 -11.38 -21.53 8.64
CA SER A 128 -11.87 -20.53 9.59
C SER A 128 -11.97 -19.14 8.97
N VAL A 129 -12.86 -18.34 9.55
CA VAL A 129 -13.00 -16.90 9.22
C VAL A 129 -12.82 -16.13 10.52
N GLU A 130 -11.78 -15.33 10.59
CA GLU A 130 -11.50 -14.47 11.75
C GLU A 130 -11.49 -13.01 11.32
N ALA A 131 -12.15 -12.16 12.09
CA ALA A 131 -12.16 -10.73 11.87
C ALA A 131 -11.51 -10.00 13.04
N GLY A 132 -10.72 -8.98 12.74
CA GLY A 132 -10.04 -8.20 13.77
C GLY A 132 -9.91 -6.75 13.38
N VAL A 133 -9.74 -5.90 14.40
CA VAL A 133 -9.41 -4.48 14.24
C VAL A 133 -7.99 -4.26 14.72
N LEU A 134 -7.14 -3.69 13.88
CA LEU A 134 -5.74 -3.46 14.15
C LEU A 134 -5.40 -1.98 13.98
N PRO A 135 -4.70 -1.34 14.92
CA PRO A 135 -4.13 -0.04 14.70
C PRO A 135 -2.92 -0.14 13.77
N PHE A 136 -2.68 0.89 12.99
CA PHE A 136 -1.42 1.04 12.25
C PHE A 136 -0.80 2.41 12.48
N VAL A 137 0.52 2.44 12.50
CA VAL A 137 1.32 3.66 12.55
C VAL A 137 2.61 3.44 11.79
N GLY A 138 2.98 4.37 10.94
CA GLY A 138 4.20 4.20 10.13
C GLY A 138 4.63 5.45 9.37
N LEU A 139 5.80 5.31 8.79
CA LEU A 139 6.40 6.25 7.85
C LEU A 139 6.25 5.69 6.43
N ASN A 140 5.93 6.55 5.50
CA ASN A 140 5.88 6.22 4.08
C ASN A 140 6.81 7.14 3.30
N PHE A 141 7.65 6.53 2.49
CA PHE A 141 8.61 7.22 1.61
C PHE A 141 8.17 7.01 0.16
N ARG A 142 7.90 8.11 -0.52
CA ARG A 142 7.53 8.13 -1.95
C ARG A 142 8.73 8.41 -2.83
N ARG A 143 8.89 7.62 -3.89
CA ARG A 143 9.92 7.79 -4.92
C ARG A 143 9.37 7.62 -6.31
#